data_664f3fe59b5e74526476df7c3fad6e57
#
_entry.id   664f3fe59b5e74526476df7c3fad6e57
#
_cell.length_a   1.000
_cell.length_b   1.000
_cell.length_c   1.000
_cell.angle_alpha   90.00
_cell.angle_beta   90.00
_cell.angle_gamma   90.00
#
_symmetry.space_group_name_H-M   'P 1'
#
loop_
_entity.id
_entity.type
_entity.pdbx_description
1 polymer ?
#
loop_
_entity_poly.entity_id
_entity_poly.type
_entity_poly.pdbx_seq_one_letter_code
_entity_poly.pdbx_strand_id
1 'polypeptide(L)'
;MKNIFAAIDLGSTNCRISIVAIVNKKPKEIYRFSKIINLAKNLAFNNEFGNEKIRLTTKVFKKLSKKMAEKNVNSYKCIATHACREAINSEELIQNIYKNTGIKVQIISPYEEARLCLYSTLIHIKDHKKFNMIFDIGGGSTELIFIKNKVKIKNEFEFLSLPYGVISLNEKSELFNKSKINEEIK
;
A
#
# COMPACT_ATOMS: atom_id res chain seq x y z
N MET A 1 -9.33 -25.44 -15.76
CA MET A 1 -8.51 -24.20 -15.89
C MET A 1 -7.87 -23.89 -14.54
N LYS A 2 -6.61 -23.49 -14.50
CA LYS A 2 -5.97 -23.04 -13.25
C LYS A 2 -6.55 -21.67 -12.88
N ASN A 3 -7.10 -21.51 -11.69
CA ASN A 3 -7.53 -20.20 -11.18
C ASN A 3 -6.29 -19.41 -10.77
N ILE A 4 -6.01 -18.32 -11.48
CA ILE A 4 -4.83 -17.47 -11.27
C ILE A 4 -5.31 -16.07 -10.89
N PHE A 5 -4.82 -15.59 -9.76
CA PHE A 5 -5.21 -14.30 -9.17
C PHE A 5 -3.99 -13.40 -9.01
N ALA A 6 -4.18 -12.09 -9.11
CA ALA A 6 -3.15 -11.11 -8.81
C ALA A 6 -3.60 -10.16 -7.70
N ALA A 7 -2.68 -9.82 -6.81
CA ALA A 7 -2.82 -8.73 -5.86
C ALA A 7 -1.77 -7.66 -6.16
N ILE A 8 -2.21 -6.41 -6.33
CA ILE A 8 -1.34 -5.27 -6.58
C ILE A 8 -1.52 -4.29 -5.41
N ASP A 9 -0.39 -3.88 -4.84
CA ASP A 9 -0.30 -2.89 -3.76
C ASP A 9 0.47 -1.67 -4.27
N LEU A 10 -0.22 -0.53 -4.37
CA LEU A 10 0.36 0.77 -4.67
C LEU A 10 0.57 1.53 -3.37
N GLY A 11 1.69 1.27 -2.73
CA GLY A 11 2.07 1.91 -1.47
C GLY A 11 2.82 3.23 -1.66
N SER A 12 3.10 3.90 -0.55
CA SER A 12 3.83 5.17 -0.50
C SER A 12 5.27 5.07 -1.00
N THR A 13 5.93 3.94 -0.79
CA THR A 13 7.33 3.69 -1.21
C THR A 13 7.41 2.77 -2.41
N ASN A 14 6.65 1.67 -2.39
CA ASN A 14 6.75 0.59 -3.35
C ASN A 14 5.44 0.36 -4.09
N CYS A 15 5.55 -0.08 -5.35
CA CYS A 15 4.48 -0.77 -6.05
C CYS A 15 4.83 -2.26 -6.13
N ARG A 16 3.93 -3.12 -5.64
CA ARG A 16 4.14 -4.57 -5.55
C ARG A 16 3.04 -5.33 -6.28
N ILE A 17 3.39 -6.49 -6.80
CA ILE A 17 2.42 -7.46 -7.29
C ILE A 17 2.82 -8.87 -6.84
N SER A 18 1.84 -9.65 -6.42
CA SER A 18 1.93 -11.09 -6.24
C SER A 18 0.89 -11.76 -7.14
N ILE A 19 1.31 -12.78 -7.91
CA ILE A 19 0.42 -13.60 -8.72
C ILE A 19 0.42 -15.01 -8.15
N VAL A 20 -0.75 -15.53 -7.88
CA VAL A 20 -0.98 -16.83 -7.22
C VAL A 20 -1.82 -17.73 -8.11
N ALA A 21 -1.43 -18.96 -8.23
CA ALA A 21 -2.25 -20.02 -8.82
C ALA A 21 -2.81 -20.93 -7.74
N ILE A 22 -4.05 -21.36 -7.86
CA ILE A 22 -4.61 -22.39 -6.98
C ILE A 22 -4.21 -23.77 -7.52
N VAL A 23 -3.36 -24.47 -6.78
CA VAL A 23 -2.88 -25.82 -7.08
C VAL A 23 -3.27 -26.73 -5.92
N ASN A 24 -4.02 -27.79 -6.21
CA ASN A 24 -4.52 -28.72 -5.18
C ASN A 24 -5.24 -28.01 -4.03
N LYS A 25 -6.11 -27.05 -4.36
CA LYS A 25 -6.87 -26.21 -3.42
C LYS A 25 -6.00 -25.32 -2.51
N LYS A 26 -4.71 -25.19 -2.78
CA LYS A 26 -3.79 -24.34 -2.03
C LYS A 26 -3.24 -23.23 -2.92
N PRO A 27 -3.08 -22.01 -2.39
CA PRO A 27 -2.45 -20.92 -3.12
C PRO A 27 -0.94 -21.22 -3.28
N LYS A 28 -0.43 -21.08 -4.50
CA LYS A 28 0.99 -21.15 -4.81
C LYS A 28 1.39 -19.87 -5.54
N GLU A 29 2.31 -19.11 -4.96
CA GLU A 29 2.86 -17.94 -5.63
C GLU A 29 3.66 -18.39 -6.87
N ILE A 30 3.34 -17.81 -8.02
CA ILE A 30 3.97 -18.12 -9.31
C ILE A 30 4.73 -16.93 -9.90
N TYR A 31 4.54 -15.75 -9.32
CA TYR A 31 5.27 -14.54 -9.68
C TYR A 31 5.16 -13.49 -8.58
N ARG A 32 6.27 -12.82 -8.30
CA ARG A 32 6.34 -11.64 -7.42
C ARG A 32 7.21 -10.57 -8.08
N PHE A 33 6.82 -9.32 -7.91
CA PHE A 33 7.62 -8.17 -8.33
C PHE A 33 7.39 -7.02 -7.37
N SER A 34 8.45 -6.26 -7.12
CA SER A 34 8.40 -5.02 -6.35
C SER A 34 9.27 -3.97 -7.02
N LYS A 35 8.78 -2.74 -7.05
CA LYS A 35 9.53 -1.59 -7.55
C LYS A 35 9.39 -0.43 -6.59
N ILE A 36 10.51 0.13 -6.17
CA ILE A 36 10.55 1.39 -5.44
C ILE A 36 10.14 2.50 -6.39
N ILE A 37 9.10 3.23 -6.05
CA ILE A 37 8.57 4.38 -6.80
C ILE A 37 8.62 5.66 -5.98
N ASN A 38 8.74 5.55 -4.63
CA ASN A 38 8.74 6.66 -3.68
C ASN A 38 7.61 7.65 -3.96
N LEU A 39 6.38 7.14 -4.05
CA LEU A 39 5.20 7.92 -4.44
C LEU A 39 4.94 9.05 -3.44
N ALA A 40 5.15 8.82 -2.14
CA ALA A 40 4.98 9.82 -1.10
C ALA A 40 6.10 10.87 -1.03
N LYS A 41 7.21 10.71 -1.77
CA LYS A 41 8.32 11.67 -1.70
C LYS A 41 7.88 13.06 -2.17
N ASN A 42 8.14 14.07 -1.36
CA ASN A 42 7.75 15.47 -1.48
C ASN A 42 6.24 15.74 -1.32
N LEU A 43 5.46 14.73 -0.92
CA LEU A 43 4.02 14.89 -0.76
C LEU A 43 3.67 15.84 0.39
N ALA A 44 4.44 15.81 1.49
CA ALA A 44 4.25 16.72 2.61
C ALA A 44 4.47 18.20 2.25
N PHE A 45 5.24 18.48 1.19
CA PHE A 45 5.51 19.85 0.73
C PHE A 45 4.52 20.32 -0.35
N ASN A 46 4.12 19.43 -1.25
CA ASN A 46 3.41 19.79 -2.47
C ASN A 46 1.92 19.43 -2.42
N ASN A 47 1.50 18.55 -1.53
CA ASN A 47 0.16 17.95 -1.45
C ASN A 47 -0.30 17.23 -2.73
N GLU A 48 0.60 17.02 -3.70
CA GLU A 48 0.29 16.39 -4.99
C GLU A 48 1.45 15.56 -5.54
N PHE A 49 1.13 14.66 -6.46
CA PHE A 49 2.14 13.92 -7.23
C PHE A 49 2.65 14.75 -8.40
N GLY A 50 3.97 14.91 -8.48
CA GLY A 50 4.58 15.51 -9.67
C GLY A 50 4.43 14.61 -10.90
N ASN A 51 4.41 15.23 -12.11
CA ASN A 51 4.23 14.56 -13.40
C ASN A 51 5.21 13.39 -13.63
N GLU A 52 6.43 13.50 -13.13
CA GLU A 52 7.42 12.43 -13.23
C GLU A 52 6.99 11.18 -12.44
N LYS A 53 6.42 11.37 -11.25
CA LYS A 53 5.90 10.27 -10.41
C LYS A 53 4.71 9.58 -11.07
N ILE A 54 3.79 10.36 -11.63
CA ILE A 54 2.65 9.84 -12.37
C ILE A 54 3.14 9.00 -13.55
N ARG A 55 4.09 9.52 -14.34
CA ARG A 55 4.67 8.82 -15.49
C ARG A 55 5.40 7.55 -15.08
N LEU A 56 6.24 7.60 -14.04
CA LEU A 56 6.98 6.44 -13.53
C LEU A 56 6.02 5.35 -13.06
N THR A 57 5.03 5.71 -12.25
CA THR A 57 4.03 4.78 -11.73
C THR A 57 3.24 4.14 -12.87
N THR A 58 2.76 4.93 -13.83
CA THR A 58 2.07 4.41 -15.02
C THR A 58 2.93 3.45 -15.82
N LYS A 59 4.25 3.73 -15.98
CA LYS A 59 5.20 2.81 -16.63
C LYS A 59 5.35 1.48 -15.89
N VAL A 60 5.34 1.52 -14.55
CA VAL A 60 5.34 0.29 -13.74
C VAL A 60 4.06 -0.49 -14.00
N PHE A 61 2.90 0.15 -13.95
CA PHE A 61 1.61 -0.52 -14.19
C PHE A 61 1.50 -1.15 -15.59
N LYS A 62 2.07 -0.53 -16.63
CA LYS A 62 2.18 -1.16 -17.97
C LYS A 62 2.94 -2.49 -17.93
N LYS A 63 4.03 -2.57 -17.14
CA LYS A 63 4.75 -3.84 -16.96
C LYS A 63 3.93 -4.87 -16.20
N LEU A 64 3.18 -4.43 -15.16
CA LEU A 64 2.32 -5.33 -14.40
C LEU A 64 1.18 -5.88 -15.26
N SER A 65 0.50 -5.03 -16.04
CA SER A 65 -0.55 -5.44 -16.97
C SER A 65 -0.05 -6.50 -17.97
N LYS A 66 1.10 -6.25 -18.60
CA LYS A 66 1.74 -7.22 -19.50
C LYS A 66 2.00 -8.55 -18.79
N LYS A 67 2.55 -8.50 -17.56
CA LYS A 67 2.85 -9.71 -16.79
C LYS A 67 1.60 -10.49 -16.40
N MET A 68 0.52 -9.78 -16.04
CA MET A 68 -0.77 -10.41 -15.75
C MET A 68 -1.33 -11.13 -16.97
N ALA A 69 -1.24 -10.53 -18.16
CA ALA A 69 -1.65 -11.16 -19.43
C ALA A 69 -0.79 -12.41 -19.74
N GLU A 70 0.55 -12.30 -19.65
CA GLU A 70 1.48 -13.43 -19.86
C GLU A 70 1.21 -14.62 -18.91
N LYS A 71 0.71 -14.35 -17.71
CA LYS A 71 0.39 -15.37 -16.69
C LYS A 71 -1.07 -15.81 -16.74
N ASN A 72 -1.87 -15.32 -17.69
CA ASN A 72 -3.28 -15.63 -17.82
C ASN A 72 -4.06 -15.40 -16.51
N VAL A 73 -3.86 -14.23 -15.87
CA VAL A 73 -4.55 -13.86 -14.64
C VAL A 73 -6.05 -13.73 -14.89
N ASN A 74 -6.86 -14.49 -14.16
CA ASN A 74 -8.31 -14.51 -14.32
C ASN A 74 -8.99 -13.35 -13.57
N SER A 75 -8.45 -12.97 -12.43
CA SER A 75 -8.99 -11.90 -11.58
C SER A 75 -7.88 -11.23 -10.80
N TYR A 76 -8.07 -9.96 -10.46
CA TYR A 76 -7.11 -9.21 -9.66
C TYR A 76 -7.79 -8.26 -8.68
N LYS A 77 -7.05 -7.88 -7.64
CA LYS A 77 -7.35 -6.75 -6.78
C LYS A 77 -6.15 -5.80 -6.82
N CYS A 78 -6.41 -4.53 -7.04
CA CYS A 78 -5.39 -3.48 -6.98
C CYS A 78 -5.83 -2.43 -5.99
N ILE A 79 -5.01 -2.21 -4.96
CA ILE A 79 -5.27 -1.23 -3.91
C ILE A 79 -4.20 -0.15 -3.92
N ALA A 80 -4.59 1.05 -3.47
CA ALA A 80 -3.69 2.15 -3.16
C ALA A 80 -3.94 2.62 -1.73
N THR A 81 -2.89 3.07 -1.05
CA THR A 81 -2.92 3.34 0.37
C THR A 81 -2.62 4.82 0.68
N HIS A 82 -1.92 5.13 1.75
CA HIS A 82 -1.73 6.45 2.32
C HIS A 82 -1.38 7.55 1.30
N ALA A 83 -0.36 7.36 0.44
CA ALA A 83 0.02 8.40 -0.51
C ALA A 83 -1.12 8.84 -1.44
N CYS A 84 -1.95 7.89 -1.87
CA CYS A 84 -3.11 8.19 -2.70
C CYS A 84 -4.31 8.76 -1.91
N ARG A 85 -4.37 8.55 -0.59
CA ARG A 85 -5.37 9.23 0.25
C ARG A 85 -5.03 10.71 0.46
N GLU A 86 -3.74 11.03 0.56
CA GLU A 86 -3.26 12.38 0.88
C GLU A 86 -3.16 13.29 -0.36
N ALA A 87 -2.79 12.74 -1.52
CA ALA A 87 -2.55 13.55 -2.70
C ALA A 87 -3.86 14.08 -3.31
N ILE A 88 -3.94 15.39 -3.53
CA ILE A 88 -5.12 16.05 -4.14
C ILE A 88 -5.35 15.63 -5.60
N ASN A 89 -4.29 15.21 -6.30
CA ASN A 89 -4.35 14.74 -7.69
C ASN A 89 -4.25 13.21 -7.83
N SER A 90 -4.61 12.45 -6.79
CA SER A 90 -4.59 10.99 -6.83
C SER A 90 -5.49 10.41 -7.93
N GLU A 91 -6.62 11.06 -8.21
CA GLU A 91 -7.52 10.65 -9.28
C GLU A 91 -6.86 10.75 -10.66
N GLU A 92 -6.04 11.77 -10.91
CA GLU A 92 -5.27 11.89 -12.15
C GLU A 92 -4.34 10.69 -12.35
N LEU A 93 -3.62 10.28 -11.31
CA LEU A 93 -2.77 9.08 -11.34
C LEU A 93 -3.59 7.82 -11.66
N ILE A 94 -4.73 7.63 -10.98
CA ILE A 94 -5.61 6.47 -11.17
C ILE A 94 -6.16 6.43 -12.59
N GLN A 95 -6.60 7.55 -13.12
CA GLN A 95 -7.08 7.69 -14.48
C GLN A 95 -5.98 7.40 -15.52
N ASN A 96 -4.76 7.88 -15.30
CA ASN A 96 -3.62 7.59 -16.15
C ASN A 96 -3.29 6.09 -16.15
N ILE A 97 -3.31 5.43 -14.99
CA ILE A 97 -3.13 3.98 -14.89
C ILE A 97 -4.22 3.26 -15.69
N TYR A 98 -5.49 3.60 -15.43
CA TYR A 98 -6.62 2.93 -16.10
C TYR A 98 -6.58 3.09 -17.62
N LYS A 99 -6.42 4.32 -18.12
CA LYS A 99 -6.35 4.61 -19.58
C LYS A 99 -5.24 3.83 -20.28
N ASN A 100 -4.11 3.59 -19.60
CA ASN A 100 -2.95 2.95 -20.21
C ASN A 100 -2.91 1.43 -20.03
N THR A 101 -3.68 0.86 -19.09
CA THR A 101 -3.51 -0.56 -18.69
C THR A 101 -4.81 -1.31 -18.48
N GLY A 102 -5.94 -0.62 -18.36
CA GLY A 102 -7.23 -1.19 -17.96
C GLY A 102 -7.30 -1.59 -16.48
N ILE A 103 -6.23 -1.38 -15.68
CA ILE A 103 -6.22 -1.75 -14.28
C ILE A 103 -6.99 -0.72 -13.46
N LYS A 104 -8.02 -1.18 -12.76
CA LYS A 104 -8.78 -0.37 -11.80
C LYS A 104 -8.08 -0.38 -10.45
N VAL A 105 -7.69 0.79 -9.97
CA VAL A 105 -7.07 0.98 -8.65
C VAL A 105 -8.14 1.45 -7.67
N GLN A 106 -8.19 0.85 -6.49
CA GLN A 106 -9.09 1.25 -5.41
C GLN A 106 -8.26 1.86 -4.27
N ILE A 107 -8.51 3.11 -3.92
CA ILE A 107 -7.97 3.68 -2.69
C ILE A 107 -8.73 3.07 -1.51
N ILE A 108 -8.01 2.49 -0.55
CA ILE A 108 -8.58 1.87 0.63
C ILE A 108 -8.43 2.74 1.87
N SER A 109 -9.39 2.60 2.79
CA SER A 109 -9.34 3.30 4.08
C SER A 109 -8.21 2.76 4.98
N PRO A 110 -7.78 3.53 6.02
CA PRO A 110 -6.84 3.03 7.03
C PRO A 110 -7.35 1.77 7.74
N TYR A 111 -8.66 1.68 7.99
CA TYR A 111 -9.27 0.46 8.56
C TYR A 111 -9.07 -0.75 7.66
N GLU A 112 -9.31 -0.62 6.37
CA GLU A 112 -9.15 -1.73 5.42
C GLU A 112 -7.68 -2.12 5.27
N GLU A 113 -6.76 -1.15 5.31
CA GLU A 113 -5.30 -1.39 5.31
C GLU A 113 -4.89 -2.19 6.55
N ALA A 114 -5.31 -1.76 7.75
CA ALA A 114 -5.06 -2.47 9.00
C ALA A 114 -5.69 -3.88 9.00
N ARG A 115 -6.90 -4.04 8.44
CA ARG A 115 -7.57 -5.33 8.31
C ARG A 115 -6.79 -6.30 7.41
N LEU A 116 -6.27 -5.83 6.28
CA LEU A 116 -5.48 -6.64 5.36
C LEU A 116 -4.13 -7.02 5.99
N CYS A 117 -3.49 -6.09 6.70
CA CYS A 117 -2.27 -6.34 7.46
C CYS A 117 -2.51 -7.41 8.53
N LEU A 118 -3.59 -7.28 9.32
CA LEU A 118 -3.99 -8.28 10.30
C LEU A 118 -4.12 -9.67 9.67
N TYR A 119 -4.89 -9.82 8.60
CA TYR A 119 -5.09 -11.12 7.95
C TYR A 119 -3.79 -11.72 7.41
N SER A 120 -2.91 -10.90 6.83
CA SER A 120 -1.62 -11.38 6.35
C SER A 120 -0.69 -11.86 7.46
N THR A 121 -0.83 -11.30 8.66
CA THR A 121 0.00 -11.61 9.83
C THR A 121 -0.53 -12.80 10.63
N LEU A 122 -1.86 -12.97 10.71
CA LEU A 122 -2.49 -14.03 11.49
C LEU A 122 -2.04 -15.44 11.09
N ILE A 123 -1.70 -15.67 9.82
CA ILE A 123 -1.19 -16.97 9.35
C ILE A 123 0.19 -17.32 9.94
N HIS A 124 0.91 -16.35 10.50
CA HIS A 124 2.22 -16.52 11.11
C HIS A 124 2.16 -16.54 12.64
N ILE A 125 1.05 -16.17 13.26
CA ILE A 125 0.87 -16.16 14.71
C ILE A 125 0.50 -17.57 15.18
N LYS A 126 1.40 -18.22 15.95
CA LYS A 126 1.21 -19.58 16.45
C LYS A 126 0.36 -19.65 17.72
N ASP A 127 0.39 -18.61 18.56
CA ASP A 127 -0.35 -18.57 19.83
C ASP A 127 -1.33 -17.38 19.85
N HIS A 128 -2.60 -17.69 19.62
CA HIS A 128 -3.69 -16.70 19.62
C HIS A 128 -4.29 -16.46 21.03
N LYS A 129 -3.72 -17.04 22.08
CA LYS A 129 -4.25 -16.92 23.45
C LYS A 129 -3.75 -15.67 24.18
N LYS A 130 -2.67 -15.07 23.71
CA LYS A 130 -2.09 -13.87 24.29
C LYS A 130 -2.53 -12.62 23.51
N PHE A 131 -2.54 -11.50 24.20
CA PHE A 131 -2.67 -10.19 23.56
C PHE A 131 -1.50 -10.00 22.58
N ASN A 132 -1.83 -9.64 21.37
CA ASN A 132 -0.83 -9.38 20.34
C ASN A 132 -1.02 -7.97 19.78
N MET A 133 0.09 -7.34 19.48
CA MET A 133 0.13 -6.06 18.79
C MET A 133 0.93 -6.22 17.50
N ILE A 134 0.41 -5.72 16.41
CA ILE A 134 1.08 -5.68 15.11
C ILE A 134 1.42 -4.23 14.82
N PHE A 135 2.66 -4.01 14.38
CA PHE A 135 3.14 -2.74 13.83
C PHE A 135 3.32 -2.91 12.34
N ASP A 136 2.63 -2.09 11.56
CA ASP A 136 2.86 -1.97 10.12
C ASP A 136 3.44 -0.59 9.83
N ILE A 137 4.74 -0.51 9.65
CA ILE A 137 5.45 0.75 9.41
C ILE A 137 5.63 0.94 7.92
N GLY A 138 4.79 1.77 7.33
CA GLY A 138 4.83 2.10 5.92
C GLY A 138 5.73 3.31 5.59
N GLY A 139 5.69 3.75 4.34
CA GLY A 139 6.39 4.95 3.91
C GLY A 139 5.68 6.25 4.32
N GLY A 140 4.35 6.24 4.37
CA GLY A 140 3.52 7.42 4.65
C GLY A 140 2.77 7.36 5.96
N SER A 141 2.42 6.16 6.45
CA SER A 141 1.68 5.93 7.69
C SER A 141 2.27 4.78 8.49
N THR A 142 1.81 4.66 9.74
CA THR A 142 2.09 3.51 10.62
C THR A 142 0.78 3.07 11.25
N GLU A 143 0.46 1.80 11.08
CA GLU A 143 -0.71 1.16 11.68
C GLU A 143 -0.29 0.35 12.91
N LEU A 144 -0.94 0.65 14.05
CA LEU A 144 -0.87 -0.16 15.28
C LEU A 144 -2.17 -0.95 15.38
N ILE A 145 -2.08 -2.28 15.37
CA ILE A 145 -3.24 -3.16 15.37
C ILE A 145 -3.21 -4.00 16.63
N PHE A 146 -4.27 -3.91 17.43
CA PHE A 146 -4.40 -4.58 18.71
C PHE A 146 -5.36 -5.76 18.58
N ILE A 147 -4.88 -6.96 18.90
CA ILE A 147 -5.65 -8.19 18.84
C ILE A 147 -5.94 -8.64 20.26
N LYS A 148 -7.21 -8.55 20.68
CA LYS A 148 -7.68 -9.13 21.94
C LYS A 148 -7.84 -10.65 21.81
N ASN A 149 -7.61 -11.36 22.92
CA ASN A 149 -7.70 -12.83 23.01
C ASN A 149 -8.92 -13.43 22.31
N LYS A 150 -8.72 -14.53 21.58
CA LYS A 150 -9.73 -15.30 20.84
C LYS A 150 -10.35 -14.58 19.66
N VAL A 151 -9.51 -14.19 18.70
CA VAL A 151 -10.02 -13.80 17.38
C VAL A 151 -10.68 -15.02 16.73
N LYS A 152 -11.96 -15.20 16.99
CA LYS A 152 -12.84 -15.76 15.96
C LYS A 152 -12.80 -14.71 14.86
N ILE A 153 -12.33 -15.06 13.66
CA ILE A 153 -12.00 -14.27 12.48
C ILE A 153 -13.13 -13.31 11.99
N LYS A 154 -13.87 -12.70 12.88
CA LYS A 154 -14.93 -11.73 12.60
C LYS A 154 -14.69 -10.47 13.41
N ASN A 155 -13.98 -9.53 12.78
CA ASN A 155 -14.11 -8.08 12.95
C ASN A 155 -13.81 -7.44 14.33
N GLU A 156 -13.13 -8.10 15.26
CA GLU A 156 -12.84 -7.51 16.57
C GLU A 156 -11.33 -7.24 16.72
N PHE A 157 -10.86 -6.19 16.10
CA PHE A 157 -9.55 -5.61 16.38
C PHE A 157 -9.69 -4.10 16.59
N GLU A 158 -8.87 -3.56 17.46
CA GLU A 158 -8.69 -2.13 17.61
C GLU A 158 -7.46 -1.74 16.78
N PHE A 159 -7.49 -0.56 16.19
CA PHE A 159 -6.34 -0.06 15.46
C PHE A 159 -6.19 1.45 15.62
N LEU A 160 -4.96 1.91 15.48
CA LEU A 160 -4.61 3.32 15.39
C LEU A 160 -3.75 3.49 14.12
N SER A 161 -4.16 4.38 13.23
CA SER A 161 -3.35 4.78 12.08
C SER A 161 -2.76 6.15 12.33
N LEU A 162 -1.44 6.21 12.31
CA LEU A 162 -0.67 7.44 12.49
C LEU A 162 -0.21 7.93 11.11
N PRO A 163 -0.37 9.23 10.76
CA PRO A 163 0.09 9.79 9.49
C PRO A 163 1.61 10.03 9.50
N TYR A 164 2.36 9.07 10.05
CA TYR A 164 3.81 9.07 10.18
C TYR A 164 4.35 7.72 9.71
N GLY A 165 5.00 7.72 8.57
CA GLY A 165 5.79 6.61 8.05
C GLY A 165 7.23 7.07 7.83
N VAL A 166 8.07 6.20 7.30
CA VAL A 166 9.51 6.50 7.14
C VAL A 166 9.76 7.75 6.29
N ILE A 167 9.00 7.95 5.21
CA ILE A 167 9.17 9.11 4.33
C ILE A 167 8.49 10.34 4.92
N SER A 168 7.22 10.21 5.31
CA SER A 168 6.44 11.37 5.79
C SER A 168 6.98 11.95 7.08
N LEU A 169 7.54 11.14 7.97
CA LEU A 169 8.17 11.61 9.20
C LEU A 169 9.43 12.43 8.89
N ASN A 170 10.27 11.96 7.97
CA ASN A 170 11.47 12.68 7.55
C ASN A 170 11.12 14.05 6.94
N GLU A 171 10.15 14.09 6.03
CA GLU A 171 9.72 15.33 5.37
C GLU A 171 9.10 16.32 6.35
N LYS A 172 8.27 15.85 7.29
CA LYS A 172 7.69 16.69 8.33
C LYS A 172 8.74 17.25 9.29
N SER A 173 9.78 16.48 9.62
CA SER A 173 10.90 16.98 10.43
C SER A 173 11.70 18.07 9.71
N GLU A 174 11.89 17.94 8.39
CA GLU A 174 12.53 18.99 7.58
C GLU A 174 11.71 20.29 7.54
N LEU A 175 10.39 20.19 7.42
CA LEU A 175 9.46 21.33 7.48
C LEU A 175 9.54 22.04 8.83
N PHE A 176 9.54 21.29 9.92
CA PHE A 176 9.64 21.82 11.28
C PHE A 176 10.97 22.56 11.51
N ASN A 177 12.07 22.00 11.06
CA ASN A 177 13.40 22.63 11.16
C ASN A 177 13.48 23.92 10.34
N LYS A 178 12.91 23.94 9.13
CA LYS A 178 12.85 25.15 8.28
C LYS A 178 12.02 26.26 8.92
N SER A 179 10.89 25.95 9.57
CA SER A 179 10.07 26.95 10.25
C SER A 179 10.80 27.57 11.43
N LYS A 180 11.49 26.77 12.25
CA LYS A 180 12.33 27.28 13.35
C LYS A 180 13.45 28.23 12.87
N ILE A 181 14.17 27.85 11.80
CA ILE A 181 15.22 28.72 11.23
C ILE A 181 14.64 30.07 10.77
N ASN A 182 13.44 30.06 10.17
CA ASN A 182 12.79 31.29 9.72
C ASN A 182 12.29 32.18 10.87
N GLU A 183 12.01 31.60 12.04
CA GLU A 183 11.65 32.36 13.25
C GLU A 183 12.88 32.99 13.92
N GLU A 184 14.03 32.34 13.85
CA GLU A 184 15.30 32.85 14.41
C GLU A 184 15.96 33.94 13.54
N ILE A 185 15.57 34.07 12.26
CA ILE A 185 16.09 35.07 11.31
C ILE A 185 15.23 36.38 11.30
N LYS A 186 14.07 36.39 11.94
CA LYS A 186 13.21 37.57 12.10
C LYS A 186 13.49 38.27 13.42
#